data_4a65dad2340f354baaf6b599310e9733
#
_entry.id   4a65dad2340f354baaf6b599310e9733
#
_cell.length_a   1.000
_cell.length_b   1.000
_cell.length_c   1.000
_cell.angle_alpha   90.00
_cell.angle_beta   90.00
_cell.angle_gamma   90.00
#
_symmetry.space_group_name_H-M   'P 1'
#
loop_
_entity.id
_entity.type
_entity.pdbx_description
1 polymer ?
#
loop_
_entity_poly.entity_id
_entity_poly.type
_entity_poly.pdbx_seq_one_letter_code
_entity_poly.pdbx_strand_id
1 'polypeptide(L)'
;MSVFTHLSLSPINIAAALCSAKAYNSAYAKGEQMINETMYARGAESSIIREIFSYGLERKVQIGAENVFDFSLGNPSVPAPAAVAESIKKALELPSDQLHGYTPAPGLPQCRAAVAESLNRRFGTSYEGKDVFMTVGAAASLTCALNAVTNPGDEVIVIAPYFPEYRVWIEKAGCTCVEALADEDTFQLSVDNVLKAISDKTAAVIIDSPNNPTGAVYTCDTLTRLANVLREANAQRDSENPIMLISDEPYREIVYGAEVPWVPSIYEHTIVCYSYSKSLSLPGERIGYVAVNPRATDAKLIVPMCGQISRGTGHNCPSSTAQLAVAKVVDETSDLSVYETNMNLLYDALTRLGFDVVRPGGTFYIFPKALEEDANAFCMKAKDYDLILVPSDSFGVPGYFRMAYCIDTEKVERSIAALEKFVHEVYGR
;
A
#
# COMPACT_ATOMS: atom_id res chain seq x y z
N MET A 1 12.89 32.15 -18.10
CA MET A 1 11.52 32.63 -18.37
C MET A 1 10.56 31.49 -18.06
N SER A 2 9.74 31.78 -17.10
CA SER A 2 8.78 30.87 -16.43
C SER A 2 7.72 30.36 -17.41
N VAL A 3 7.56 29.05 -17.53
CA VAL A 3 6.32 28.39 -18.00
C VAL A 3 6.16 27.08 -17.21
N PHE A 4 5.74 27.18 -15.95
CA PHE A 4 5.04 26.11 -15.26
C PHE A 4 3.77 26.71 -14.69
N THR A 5 2.76 26.81 -15.55
CA THR A 5 1.40 27.08 -15.13
C THR A 5 0.77 25.76 -14.65
N HIS A 6 0.19 25.79 -13.48
CA HIS A 6 -0.66 24.81 -12.83
C HIS A 6 -1.44 23.91 -13.83
N LEU A 7 -1.11 22.63 -13.85
CA LEU A 7 -1.99 21.57 -14.37
C LEU A 7 -3.11 21.34 -13.33
N SER A 8 -4.11 22.21 -13.36
CA SER A 8 -5.41 21.88 -12.78
C SER A 8 -5.97 20.68 -13.54
N LEU A 9 -6.38 19.63 -12.85
CA LEU A 9 -7.13 18.54 -13.45
C LEU A 9 -8.29 19.14 -14.24
N SER A 10 -8.33 18.89 -15.55
CA SER A 10 -9.35 19.48 -16.40
C SER A 10 -10.73 18.97 -15.98
N PRO A 11 -11.79 19.79 -16.07
CA PRO A 11 -13.17 19.38 -15.79
C PRO A 11 -13.62 18.12 -16.58
N ILE A 12 -12.96 17.83 -17.69
CA ILE A 12 -13.20 16.67 -18.53
C ILE A 12 -12.89 15.34 -17.83
N ASN A 13 -11.83 15.28 -17.00
CA ASN A 13 -11.45 14.04 -16.29
C ASN A 13 -12.40 13.75 -15.11
N ILE A 14 -12.94 14.79 -14.47
CA ILE A 14 -13.90 14.64 -13.38
C ILE A 14 -15.26 14.22 -13.93
N ALA A 15 -15.71 14.82 -15.05
CA ALA A 15 -16.96 14.44 -15.72
C ALA A 15 -16.92 13.01 -16.26
N ALA A 16 -15.78 12.52 -16.74
CA ALA A 16 -15.61 11.15 -17.19
C ALA A 16 -15.71 10.13 -16.05
N ALA A 17 -15.15 10.43 -14.86
CA ALA A 17 -15.28 9.58 -13.68
C ALA A 17 -16.71 9.52 -13.14
N LEU A 18 -17.42 10.66 -13.11
CA LEU A 18 -18.83 10.75 -12.71
C LEU A 18 -19.78 10.09 -13.72
N CYS A 19 -19.47 10.19 -15.02
CA CYS A 19 -20.25 9.55 -16.07
C CYS A 19 -20.12 8.01 -16.01
N SER A 20 -18.94 7.48 -15.68
CA SER A 20 -18.71 6.04 -15.52
C SER A 20 -19.49 5.46 -14.33
N ALA A 21 -19.55 6.16 -13.19
CA ALA A 21 -20.29 5.72 -12.01
C ALA A 21 -21.81 5.74 -12.22
N LYS A 22 -22.35 6.76 -12.92
CA LYS A 22 -23.80 6.84 -13.25
C LYS A 22 -24.20 5.82 -14.34
N ALA A 23 -23.34 5.58 -15.34
CA ALA A 23 -23.58 4.57 -16.36
C ALA A 23 -23.54 3.14 -15.78
N TYR A 24 -22.67 2.90 -14.81
CA TYR A 24 -22.55 1.63 -14.10
C TYR A 24 -23.84 1.27 -13.34
N ASN A 25 -24.41 2.20 -12.58
CA ASN A 25 -25.67 1.99 -11.86
C ASN A 25 -26.90 1.90 -12.77
N SER A 26 -26.88 2.54 -13.96
CA SER A 26 -27.98 2.50 -14.93
C SER A 26 -28.06 1.21 -15.74
N ALA A 27 -26.94 0.57 -16.04
CA ALA A 27 -26.89 -0.69 -16.79
C ALA A 27 -27.48 -1.86 -15.99
N TYR A 28 -27.27 -1.88 -14.68
CA TYR A 28 -27.78 -2.94 -13.79
C TYR A 28 -29.31 -2.95 -13.66
N ALA A 29 -29.96 -1.80 -13.76
CA ALA A 29 -31.42 -1.68 -13.69
C ALA A 29 -32.14 -2.27 -14.92
N LYS A 30 -31.41 -2.68 -16.00
CA LYS A 30 -31.99 -3.14 -17.26
C LYS A 30 -31.95 -4.66 -17.50
N GLY A 31 -31.39 -5.47 -16.58
CA GLY A 31 -31.43 -6.94 -16.66
C GLY A 31 -30.64 -7.54 -17.84
N GLU A 32 -29.63 -6.85 -18.37
CA GLU A 32 -28.72 -7.37 -19.39
C GLU A 32 -27.59 -8.18 -18.77
N GLN A 33 -27.71 -9.52 -18.75
CA GLN A 33 -26.85 -10.46 -18.01
C GLN A 33 -25.67 -10.98 -18.85
N MET A 34 -24.83 -10.13 -19.42
CA MET A 34 -23.59 -10.57 -20.06
C MET A 34 -22.33 -10.13 -19.27
N ILE A 35 -22.38 -10.18 -17.93
CA ILE A 35 -21.29 -9.78 -17.06
C ILE A 35 -20.85 -10.94 -16.15
N ASN A 36 -19.60 -10.89 -15.67
CA ASN A 36 -19.13 -11.76 -14.60
C ASN A 36 -19.76 -11.32 -13.28
N GLU A 37 -20.80 -12.03 -12.81
CA GLU A 37 -21.56 -11.67 -11.60
C GLU A 37 -20.67 -11.60 -10.35
N THR A 38 -19.69 -12.49 -10.20
CA THR A 38 -18.75 -12.47 -9.08
C THR A 38 -17.90 -11.20 -9.07
N MET A 39 -17.39 -10.79 -10.24
CA MET A 39 -16.61 -9.55 -10.35
C MET A 39 -17.48 -8.32 -10.19
N TYR A 40 -18.72 -8.38 -10.66
CA TYR A 40 -19.69 -7.32 -10.47
C TYR A 40 -20.02 -7.15 -8.98
N ALA A 41 -20.35 -8.21 -8.26
CA ALA A 41 -20.68 -8.16 -6.83
C ALA A 41 -19.55 -7.53 -6.00
N ARG A 42 -18.29 -7.87 -6.30
CA ARG A 42 -17.11 -7.26 -5.66
C ARG A 42 -16.98 -5.75 -5.93
N GLY A 43 -17.61 -5.24 -6.99
CA GLY A 43 -17.58 -3.83 -7.39
C GLY A 43 -18.91 -3.09 -7.21
N ALA A 44 -20.01 -3.79 -7.00
CA ALA A 44 -21.35 -3.22 -6.98
C ALA A 44 -21.78 -2.73 -5.61
N GLU A 45 -21.22 -3.25 -4.53
CA GLU A 45 -21.45 -2.70 -3.21
C GLU A 45 -20.99 -1.24 -3.22
N SER A 46 -21.94 -0.31 -3.05
CA SER A 46 -21.63 1.09 -2.87
C SER A 46 -20.89 1.22 -1.54
N SER A 47 -19.55 1.13 -1.60
CA SER A 47 -18.77 1.32 -0.39
C SER A 47 -18.92 2.80 0.01
N ILE A 48 -19.14 3.07 1.28
CA ILE A 48 -19.14 4.41 1.87
C ILE A 48 -17.89 5.18 1.46
N ILE A 49 -16.75 4.48 1.31
CA ILE A 49 -15.50 5.06 0.79
C ILE A 49 -15.69 5.66 -0.60
N ARG A 50 -16.41 5.00 -1.50
CA ARG A 50 -16.70 5.54 -2.85
C ARG A 50 -17.63 6.73 -2.78
N GLU A 51 -18.63 6.69 -1.92
CA GLU A 51 -19.55 7.82 -1.72
C GLU A 51 -18.79 9.04 -1.22
N ILE A 52 -17.99 8.88 -0.17
CA ILE A 52 -17.15 9.94 0.41
C ILE A 52 -16.17 10.47 -0.63
N PHE A 53 -15.52 9.60 -1.39
CA PHE A 53 -14.59 9.99 -2.45
C PHE A 53 -15.29 10.77 -3.57
N SER A 54 -16.45 10.29 -4.05
CA SER A 54 -17.23 10.99 -5.08
C SER A 54 -17.71 12.34 -4.60
N TYR A 55 -18.20 12.43 -3.36
CA TYR A 55 -18.54 13.70 -2.72
C TYR A 55 -17.35 14.66 -2.69
N GLY A 56 -16.17 14.17 -2.27
CA GLY A 56 -14.95 14.98 -2.26
C GLY A 56 -14.58 15.55 -3.62
N LEU A 57 -14.75 14.77 -4.70
CA LEU A 57 -14.51 15.24 -6.07
C LEU A 57 -15.52 16.31 -6.49
N GLU A 58 -16.81 16.09 -6.23
CA GLU A 58 -17.88 17.06 -6.52
C GLU A 58 -17.68 18.36 -5.73
N ARG A 59 -17.34 18.23 -4.45
CA ARG A 59 -17.12 19.37 -3.56
C ARG A 59 -15.95 20.24 -3.98
N LYS A 60 -14.84 19.62 -4.43
CA LYS A 60 -13.68 20.34 -5.01
C LYS A 60 -14.05 21.20 -6.22
N VAL A 61 -15.01 20.76 -7.02
CA VAL A 61 -15.51 21.55 -8.17
C VAL A 61 -16.37 22.74 -7.70
N GLN A 62 -17.13 22.57 -6.60
CA GLN A 62 -18.05 23.58 -6.10
C GLN A 62 -17.34 24.74 -5.37
N ILE A 63 -16.37 24.42 -4.52
CA ILE A 63 -15.74 25.39 -3.60
C ILE A 63 -14.24 25.58 -3.80
N GLY A 64 -13.65 24.91 -4.79
CA GLY A 64 -12.20 24.88 -5.02
C GLY A 64 -11.51 23.75 -4.27
N ALA A 65 -10.52 23.13 -4.91
CA ALA A 65 -9.79 21.99 -4.34
C ALA A 65 -9.00 22.37 -3.08
N GLU A 66 -8.59 23.62 -2.95
CA GLU A 66 -7.88 24.17 -1.78
C GLU A 66 -8.75 24.21 -0.51
N ASN A 67 -10.08 24.22 -0.64
CA ASN A 67 -11.02 24.31 0.47
C ASN A 67 -11.60 22.95 0.90
N VAL A 68 -11.22 21.86 0.24
CA VAL A 68 -11.63 20.49 0.61
C VAL A 68 -10.43 19.76 1.20
N PHE A 69 -10.53 19.32 2.44
CA PHE A 69 -9.50 18.63 3.19
C PHE A 69 -9.59 17.12 2.95
N ASP A 70 -9.02 16.69 1.81
CA ASP A 70 -9.14 15.31 1.35
C ASP A 70 -7.99 14.46 1.87
N PHE A 71 -8.29 13.67 2.91
CA PHE A 71 -7.40 12.69 3.53
C PHE A 71 -7.66 11.25 3.05
N SER A 72 -8.40 11.07 1.96
CA SER A 72 -8.81 9.74 1.50
C SER A 72 -7.72 8.98 0.76
N LEU A 73 -6.89 9.67 -0.04
CA LEU A 73 -5.91 9.06 -0.93
C LEU A 73 -4.47 9.21 -0.45
N GLY A 74 -3.77 8.10 -0.38
CA GLY A 74 -2.32 8.06 -0.15
C GLY A 74 -1.50 8.36 -1.40
N ASN A 75 -1.69 9.55 -1.99
CA ASN A 75 -0.90 10.00 -3.14
C ASN A 75 0.17 10.98 -2.68
N PRO A 76 1.49 10.67 -2.84
CA PRO A 76 2.57 11.55 -2.42
C PRO A 76 2.41 12.98 -2.93
N SER A 77 2.53 13.97 -2.04
CA SER A 77 2.48 15.40 -2.38
C SER A 77 3.86 16.00 -2.64
N VAL A 78 4.91 15.37 -2.14
CA VAL A 78 6.28 15.84 -2.34
C VAL A 78 6.78 15.48 -3.74
N PRO A 79 7.59 16.33 -4.38
CA PRO A 79 8.14 16.06 -5.71
C PRO A 79 9.11 14.88 -5.67
N ALA A 80 9.23 14.17 -6.80
CA ALA A 80 10.29 13.21 -7.00
C ALA A 80 11.67 13.86 -6.89
N PRO A 81 12.71 13.15 -6.43
CA PRO A 81 14.08 13.66 -6.43
C PRO A 81 14.52 14.14 -7.83
N ALA A 82 15.28 15.24 -7.89
CA ALA A 82 15.78 15.77 -9.15
C ALA A 82 16.58 14.73 -9.97
N ALA A 83 17.27 13.83 -9.27
CA ALA A 83 18.00 12.71 -9.88
C ALA A 83 17.12 11.81 -10.75
N VAL A 84 15.84 11.67 -10.43
CA VAL A 84 14.88 10.89 -11.26
C VAL A 84 14.72 11.54 -12.63
N ALA A 85 14.46 12.86 -12.68
CA ALA A 85 14.30 13.59 -13.93
C ALA A 85 15.59 13.54 -14.78
N GLU A 86 16.75 13.68 -14.16
CA GLU A 86 18.04 13.56 -14.84
C GLU A 86 18.30 12.15 -15.38
N SER A 87 17.90 11.12 -14.62
CA SER A 87 18.02 9.73 -15.07
C SER A 87 17.11 9.43 -16.26
N ILE A 88 15.87 9.96 -16.27
CA ILE A 88 14.94 9.85 -17.40
C ILE A 88 15.54 10.53 -18.63
N LYS A 89 16.06 11.77 -18.50
CA LYS A 89 16.70 12.49 -19.63
C LYS A 89 17.84 11.66 -20.23
N LYS A 90 18.71 11.09 -19.41
CA LYS A 90 19.80 10.23 -19.87
C LYS A 90 19.30 8.96 -20.56
N ALA A 91 18.20 8.37 -20.06
CA ALA A 91 17.61 7.22 -20.72
C ALA A 91 17.08 7.56 -22.12
N LEU A 92 16.55 8.77 -22.33
CA LEU A 92 16.06 9.25 -23.64
C LEU A 92 17.18 9.44 -24.68
N GLU A 93 18.44 9.50 -24.26
CA GLU A 93 19.61 9.58 -25.17
C GLU A 93 20.02 8.22 -25.74
N LEU A 94 19.46 7.12 -25.20
CA LEU A 94 19.77 5.77 -25.67
C LEU A 94 19.20 5.51 -27.07
N PRO A 95 19.82 4.59 -27.87
CA PRO A 95 19.23 4.14 -29.10
C PRO A 95 17.80 3.61 -28.92
N SER A 96 16.95 3.85 -29.93
CA SER A 96 15.51 3.55 -29.84
C SER A 96 15.18 2.10 -29.50
N ASP A 97 15.96 1.16 -30.01
CA ASP A 97 15.84 -0.28 -29.74
C ASP A 97 16.18 -0.65 -28.29
N GLN A 98 17.13 0.06 -27.66
CA GLN A 98 17.47 -0.12 -26.24
C GLN A 98 16.44 0.54 -25.31
N LEU A 99 15.91 1.70 -25.70
CA LEU A 99 14.93 2.44 -24.90
C LEU A 99 13.53 1.85 -25.02
N HIS A 100 13.08 1.50 -26.23
CA HIS A 100 11.68 1.12 -26.51
C HIS A 100 11.50 -0.37 -26.84
N GLY A 101 12.58 -1.15 -26.86
CA GLY A 101 12.52 -2.59 -27.05
C GLY A 101 11.84 -3.33 -25.91
N TYR A 102 11.31 -4.52 -26.19
CA TYR A 102 10.81 -5.40 -25.13
C TYR A 102 11.92 -5.74 -24.15
N THR A 103 11.61 -5.64 -22.86
CA THR A 103 12.50 -6.10 -21.80
C THR A 103 12.30 -7.59 -21.50
N PRO A 104 13.30 -8.30 -20.95
CA PRO A 104 13.08 -9.65 -20.42
C PRO A 104 11.95 -9.67 -19.39
N ALA A 105 11.18 -10.76 -19.32
CA ALA A 105 10.04 -10.88 -18.42
C ALA A 105 10.36 -10.55 -16.94
N PRO A 106 11.53 -10.92 -16.36
CA PRO A 106 11.86 -10.52 -14.99
C PRO A 106 12.28 -9.05 -14.85
N GLY A 107 12.38 -8.31 -15.92
CA GLY A 107 12.88 -6.93 -15.97
C GLY A 107 14.33 -6.85 -16.49
N LEU A 108 14.77 -5.62 -16.72
CA LEU A 108 16.13 -5.32 -17.23
C LEU A 108 17.20 -5.84 -16.26
N PRO A 109 18.23 -6.58 -16.75
CA PRO A 109 19.28 -7.11 -15.89
C PRO A 109 19.98 -6.05 -15.04
N GLN A 110 20.26 -4.87 -15.59
CA GLN A 110 20.89 -3.78 -14.86
C GLN A 110 19.98 -3.19 -13.76
N CYS A 111 18.66 -3.17 -13.96
CA CYS A 111 17.72 -2.70 -12.92
C CYS A 111 17.66 -3.71 -11.78
N ARG A 112 17.54 -5.00 -12.10
CA ARG A 112 17.53 -6.08 -11.10
C ARG A 112 18.83 -6.14 -10.31
N ALA A 113 19.98 -5.97 -10.97
CA ALA A 113 21.29 -5.90 -10.32
C ALA A 113 21.38 -4.69 -9.38
N ALA A 114 20.94 -3.50 -9.81
CA ALA A 114 20.95 -2.29 -8.98
C ALA A 114 20.10 -2.48 -7.71
N VAL A 115 18.90 -3.09 -7.82
CA VAL A 115 18.08 -3.44 -6.66
C VAL A 115 18.80 -4.40 -5.73
N ALA A 116 19.35 -5.51 -6.25
CA ALA A 116 20.07 -6.50 -5.46
C ALA A 116 21.28 -5.88 -4.74
N GLU A 117 22.07 -5.06 -5.43
CA GLU A 117 23.22 -4.34 -4.85
C GLU A 117 22.78 -3.35 -3.75
N SER A 118 21.68 -2.63 -3.94
CA SER A 118 21.09 -1.76 -2.93
C SER A 118 20.71 -2.54 -1.67
N LEU A 119 19.99 -3.64 -1.81
CA LEU A 119 19.61 -4.51 -0.69
C LEU A 119 20.85 -5.04 0.06
N ASN A 120 21.88 -5.44 -0.69
CA ASN A 120 23.12 -5.94 -0.09
C ASN A 120 23.87 -4.86 0.71
N ARG A 121 23.96 -3.64 0.17
CA ARG A 121 24.60 -2.52 0.88
C ARG A 121 23.86 -2.11 2.14
N ARG A 122 22.51 -2.05 2.05
CA ARG A 122 21.64 -1.56 3.14
C ARG A 122 21.51 -2.57 4.28
N PHE A 123 21.49 -3.87 3.95
CA PHE A 123 21.08 -4.91 4.91
C PHE A 123 22.12 -6.02 5.11
N GLY A 124 23.31 -5.91 4.50
CA GLY A 124 24.38 -6.92 4.64
C GLY A 124 23.99 -8.29 4.10
N THR A 125 23.22 -8.31 3.01
CA THR A 125 22.71 -9.54 2.37
C THR A 125 23.53 -9.96 1.15
N SER A 126 23.10 -11.03 0.46
CA SER A 126 23.80 -11.59 -0.72
C SER A 126 22.82 -11.86 -1.88
N TYR A 127 21.92 -10.92 -2.14
CA TYR A 127 21.01 -11.00 -3.29
C TYR A 127 21.79 -10.88 -4.61
N GLU A 128 21.34 -11.60 -5.60
CA GLU A 128 21.75 -11.43 -6.98
C GLU A 128 20.57 -10.94 -7.83
N GLY A 129 20.82 -10.38 -9.00
CA GLY A 129 19.73 -9.95 -9.89
C GLY A 129 18.72 -11.07 -10.21
N LYS A 130 19.12 -12.35 -10.15
CA LYS A 130 18.20 -13.49 -10.36
C LYS A 130 17.17 -13.67 -9.25
N ASP A 131 17.42 -13.11 -8.06
CA ASP A 131 16.52 -13.18 -6.89
C ASP A 131 15.48 -12.04 -6.89
N VAL A 132 15.56 -11.15 -7.90
CA VAL A 132 14.69 -9.97 -8.04
C VAL A 132 13.82 -10.10 -9.30
N PHE A 133 12.52 -9.78 -9.18
CA PHE A 133 11.57 -9.68 -10.29
C PHE A 133 10.95 -8.28 -10.30
N MET A 134 11.11 -7.53 -11.41
CA MET A 134 10.56 -6.19 -11.54
C MET A 134 9.06 -6.24 -11.84
N THR A 135 8.28 -5.41 -11.16
CA THR A 135 6.81 -5.42 -11.23
C THR A 135 6.23 -4.04 -11.50
N VAL A 136 4.99 -3.99 -11.96
CA VAL A 136 4.25 -2.73 -12.16
C VAL A 136 3.68 -2.20 -10.82
N GLY A 137 4.56 -2.06 -9.82
CA GLY A 137 4.25 -1.60 -8.46
C GLY A 137 3.92 -2.73 -7.49
N ALA A 138 3.74 -2.39 -6.19
CA ALA A 138 3.55 -3.35 -5.11
C ALA A 138 2.33 -4.26 -5.29
N ALA A 139 1.22 -3.76 -5.86
CA ALA A 139 0.03 -4.58 -6.15
C ALA A 139 0.36 -5.79 -7.04
N ALA A 140 1.17 -5.57 -8.09
CA ALA A 140 1.64 -6.66 -8.95
C ALA A 140 2.68 -7.53 -8.23
N SER A 141 3.53 -6.96 -7.36
CA SER A 141 4.47 -7.72 -6.52
C SER A 141 3.73 -8.71 -5.63
N LEU A 142 2.72 -8.24 -4.91
CA LEU A 142 1.89 -9.06 -4.02
C LEU A 142 1.11 -10.12 -4.78
N THR A 143 0.52 -9.77 -5.92
CA THR A 143 -0.18 -10.74 -6.78
C THR A 143 0.80 -11.83 -7.25
N CYS A 144 2.01 -11.47 -7.67
CA CYS A 144 3.03 -12.44 -8.10
C CYS A 144 3.49 -13.32 -6.93
N ALA A 145 3.85 -12.71 -5.79
CA ALA A 145 4.32 -13.42 -4.62
C ALA A 145 3.26 -14.41 -4.10
N LEU A 146 2.03 -13.92 -3.91
CA LEU A 146 0.91 -14.71 -3.42
C LEU A 146 0.65 -15.94 -4.30
N ASN A 147 0.44 -15.72 -5.60
CA ASN A 147 0.14 -16.83 -6.52
C ASN A 147 1.34 -17.75 -6.78
N ALA A 148 2.57 -17.34 -6.44
CA ALA A 148 3.75 -18.19 -6.55
C ALA A 148 3.88 -19.20 -5.40
N VAL A 149 3.26 -18.92 -4.24
CA VAL A 149 3.46 -19.71 -3.01
C VAL A 149 2.16 -20.30 -2.45
N THR A 150 1.02 -20.07 -3.12
CA THR A 150 -0.28 -20.61 -2.68
C THR A 150 -0.97 -21.40 -3.79
N ASN A 151 -1.84 -22.31 -3.38
CA ASN A 151 -2.74 -23.05 -4.24
C ASN A 151 -4.21 -22.76 -3.88
N PRO A 152 -5.17 -22.94 -4.79
CA PRO A 152 -6.58 -22.84 -4.46
C PRO A 152 -6.95 -23.75 -3.27
N GLY A 153 -7.62 -23.19 -2.27
CA GLY A 153 -8.00 -23.86 -1.04
C GLY A 153 -7.05 -23.64 0.14
N ASP A 154 -5.88 -23.02 -0.09
CA ASP A 154 -4.97 -22.61 0.98
C ASP A 154 -5.54 -21.42 1.77
N GLU A 155 -4.97 -21.19 2.94
CA GLU A 155 -5.26 -20.07 3.82
C GLU A 155 -4.08 -19.08 3.84
N VAL A 156 -4.41 -17.79 3.81
CA VAL A 156 -3.45 -16.71 3.93
C VAL A 156 -3.85 -15.82 5.08
N ILE A 157 -2.96 -15.68 6.07
CA ILE A 157 -3.18 -14.83 7.24
C ILE A 157 -2.80 -13.39 6.91
N VAL A 158 -3.66 -12.44 7.27
CA VAL A 158 -3.41 -10.99 7.23
C VAL A 158 -3.55 -10.40 8.63
N ILE A 159 -2.80 -9.34 8.93
CA ILE A 159 -2.81 -8.70 10.25
C ILE A 159 -3.76 -7.50 10.20
N ALA A 160 -4.92 -7.62 10.83
CA ALA A 160 -5.91 -6.54 10.86
C ALA A 160 -5.57 -5.51 11.97
N PRO A 161 -5.57 -4.19 11.65
CA PRO A 161 -5.98 -3.56 10.38
C PRO A 161 -5.00 -3.79 9.24
N TYR A 162 -5.52 -4.07 8.03
CA TYR A 162 -4.71 -4.37 6.83
C TYR A 162 -5.19 -3.57 5.61
N PHE A 163 -4.35 -3.49 4.59
CA PHE A 163 -4.73 -2.89 3.31
C PHE A 163 -5.84 -3.72 2.62
N PRO A 164 -7.02 -3.15 2.34
CA PRO A 164 -8.22 -3.92 1.93
C PRO A 164 -8.03 -4.81 0.69
N GLU A 165 -7.14 -4.42 -0.22
CA GLU A 165 -6.90 -5.17 -1.44
C GLU A 165 -6.25 -6.54 -1.18
N TYR A 166 -5.67 -6.80 0.00
CA TYR A 166 -5.11 -8.12 0.32
C TYR A 166 -6.20 -9.20 0.25
N ARG A 167 -7.35 -8.96 0.84
CA ARG A 167 -8.50 -9.88 0.75
C ARG A 167 -8.89 -10.16 -0.70
N VAL A 168 -8.98 -9.11 -1.53
CA VAL A 168 -9.35 -9.24 -2.94
C VAL A 168 -8.37 -10.13 -3.70
N TRP A 169 -7.06 -9.97 -3.47
CA TRP A 169 -6.04 -10.77 -4.17
C TRP A 169 -5.98 -12.20 -3.65
N ILE A 170 -6.14 -12.42 -2.33
CA ILE A 170 -6.18 -13.74 -1.69
C ILE A 170 -7.37 -14.54 -2.23
N GLU A 171 -8.56 -13.97 -2.20
CA GLU A 171 -9.77 -14.64 -2.70
C GLU A 171 -9.72 -14.88 -4.21
N LYS A 172 -9.12 -13.94 -4.99
CA LYS A 172 -8.92 -14.13 -6.43
C LYS A 172 -7.95 -15.27 -6.73
N ALA A 173 -6.97 -15.52 -5.86
CA ALA A 173 -6.07 -16.68 -5.96
C ALA A 173 -6.77 -18.01 -5.62
N GLY A 174 -8.03 -17.97 -5.18
CA GLY A 174 -8.77 -19.14 -4.71
C GLY A 174 -8.47 -19.53 -3.28
N CYS A 175 -7.81 -18.66 -2.52
CA CYS A 175 -7.43 -18.88 -1.13
C CYS A 175 -8.46 -18.25 -0.17
N THR A 176 -8.41 -18.67 1.09
CA THR A 176 -9.18 -18.08 2.18
C THR A 176 -8.36 -17.02 2.89
N CYS A 177 -8.91 -15.81 3.03
CA CYS A 177 -8.31 -14.75 3.83
C CYS A 177 -8.66 -14.97 5.31
N VAL A 178 -7.64 -15.18 6.15
CA VAL A 178 -7.78 -15.38 7.59
C VAL A 178 -7.24 -14.15 8.31
N GLU A 179 -8.05 -13.53 9.17
CA GLU A 179 -7.67 -12.30 9.87
C GLU A 179 -7.10 -12.63 11.25
N ALA A 180 -5.92 -12.08 11.56
CA ALA A 180 -5.34 -12.05 12.90
C ALA A 180 -5.33 -10.58 13.36
N LEU A 181 -6.04 -10.26 14.46
CA LEU A 181 -6.07 -8.90 14.99
C LEU A 181 -4.71 -8.51 15.55
N ALA A 182 -4.29 -7.30 15.25
CA ALA A 182 -3.15 -6.66 15.89
C ALA A 182 -3.45 -6.37 17.38
N ASP A 183 -2.46 -5.94 18.11
CA ASP A 183 -2.62 -5.40 19.45
C ASP A 183 -3.40 -4.08 19.39
N GLU A 184 -4.45 -3.93 20.19
CA GLU A 184 -5.36 -2.78 20.11
C GLU A 184 -4.71 -1.47 20.54
N ASP A 185 -3.79 -1.53 21.52
CA ASP A 185 -3.18 -0.33 22.10
C ASP A 185 -2.02 0.22 21.27
N THR A 186 -1.35 -0.63 20.48
CA THR A 186 -0.11 -0.28 19.78
C THR A 186 -0.13 -0.55 18.28
N PHE A 187 -1.12 -1.28 17.81
CA PHE A 187 -1.18 -1.86 16.47
C PHE A 187 0.06 -2.68 16.07
N GLN A 188 0.84 -3.13 17.05
CA GLN A 188 1.87 -4.14 16.79
C GLN A 188 1.21 -5.47 16.40
N LEU A 189 1.88 -6.23 15.54
CA LEU A 189 1.44 -7.59 15.23
C LEU A 189 1.32 -8.43 16.50
N SER A 190 0.15 -9.00 16.75
CA SER A 190 -0.08 -9.94 17.86
C SER A 190 0.33 -11.35 17.45
N VAL A 191 1.47 -11.79 17.93
CA VAL A 191 2.01 -13.14 17.64
C VAL A 191 1.06 -14.24 18.13
N ASP A 192 0.39 -14.02 19.27
CA ASP A 192 -0.57 -14.98 19.83
C ASP A 192 -1.82 -15.13 18.94
N ASN A 193 -2.27 -14.04 18.30
CA ASN A 193 -3.40 -14.08 17.38
C ASN A 193 -3.01 -14.75 16.07
N VAL A 194 -1.78 -14.53 15.58
CA VAL A 194 -1.26 -15.26 14.41
C VAL A 194 -1.16 -16.75 14.72
N LEU A 195 -0.62 -17.14 15.88
CA LEU A 195 -0.53 -18.55 16.28
C LEU A 195 -1.89 -19.24 16.31
N LYS A 196 -2.93 -18.57 16.84
CA LYS A 196 -4.31 -19.10 16.83
C LYS A 196 -4.91 -19.22 15.43
N ALA A 197 -4.46 -18.40 14.50
CA ALA A 197 -4.94 -18.36 13.11
C ALA A 197 -4.26 -19.43 12.22
N ILE A 198 -3.09 -19.94 12.62
CA ILE A 198 -2.37 -20.97 11.85
C ILE A 198 -3.15 -22.28 11.86
N SER A 199 -3.29 -22.88 10.68
CA SER A 199 -3.86 -24.21 10.45
C SER A 199 -2.97 -25.03 9.51
N ASP A 200 -3.36 -26.27 9.24
CA ASP A 200 -2.68 -27.14 8.26
C ASP A 200 -2.77 -26.59 6.82
N LYS A 201 -3.72 -25.70 6.56
CA LYS A 201 -3.92 -25.04 5.25
C LYS A 201 -3.19 -23.73 5.11
N THR A 202 -2.59 -23.20 6.17
CA THR A 202 -1.89 -21.92 6.12
C THR A 202 -0.67 -22.01 5.22
N ALA A 203 -0.68 -21.32 4.08
CA ALA A 203 0.43 -21.28 3.13
C ALA A 203 1.29 -20.02 3.30
N ALA A 204 0.68 -18.89 3.69
CA ALA A 204 1.40 -17.63 3.83
C ALA A 204 0.82 -16.74 4.94
N VAL A 205 1.67 -15.84 5.42
CA VAL A 205 1.30 -14.68 6.25
C VAL A 205 1.72 -13.43 5.49
N ILE A 206 0.84 -12.45 5.34
CA ILE A 206 1.16 -11.13 4.79
C ILE A 206 1.32 -10.16 5.95
N ILE A 207 2.47 -9.50 6.00
CA ILE A 207 2.72 -8.38 6.91
C ILE A 207 2.96 -7.10 6.11
N ASP A 208 2.57 -5.96 6.66
CA ASP A 208 2.74 -4.62 6.10
C ASP A 208 3.40 -3.74 7.18
N SER A 209 4.65 -3.38 6.99
CA SER A 209 5.40 -2.57 7.97
C SER A 209 6.46 -1.71 7.27
N PRO A 210 6.33 -0.37 7.41
CA PRO A 210 5.33 0.44 8.15
C PRO A 210 3.91 0.25 7.61
N ASN A 211 2.93 0.11 8.52
CA ASN A 211 1.59 -0.39 8.22
C ASN A 211 0.65 0.68 7.63
N ASN A 212 -0.09 0.32 6.61
CA ASN A 212 -1.29 1.00 6.14
C ASN A 212 -2.52 0.21 6.62
N PRO A 213 -3.36 0.73 7.55
CA PRO A 213 -3.64 2.16 7.76
C PRO A 213 -3.01 2.80 9.00
N THR A 214 -2.40 2.05 9.90
CA THR A 214 -2.13 2.49 11.29
C THR A 214 -0.88 3.34 11.47
N GLY A 215 0.09 3.24 10.54
CA GLY A 215 1.42 3.82 10.71
C GLY A 215 2.32 3.06 11.69
N ALA A 216 1.90 1.91 12.20
CA ALA A 216 2.72 1.09 13.07
C ALA A 216 3.94 0.52 12.35
N VAL A 217 5.09 0.54 13.02
CA VAL A 217 6.32 -0.10 12.57
C VAL A 217 6.58 -1.30 13.47
N TYR A 218 6.57 -2.51 12.91
CA TYR A 218 6.77 -3.72 13.71
C TYR A 218 8.20 -3.82 14.21
N THR A 219 8.35 -4.11 15.50
CA THR A 219 9.67 -4.19 16.14
C THR A 219 10.42 -5.46 15.75
N CYS A 220 11.76 -5.42 15.88
CA CYS A 220 12.59 -6.60 15.65
C CYS A 220 12.21 -7.76 16.60
N ASP A 221 11.85 -7.45 17.85
CA ASP A 221 11.38 -8.45 18.83
C ASP A 221 10.08 -9.12 18.35
N THR A 222 9.09 -8.32 17.97
CA THR A 222 7.80 -8.84 17.45
C THR A 222 8.01 -9.75 16.24
N LEU A 223 8.82 -9.30 15.26
CA LEU A 223 9.11 -10.09 14.06
C LEU A 223 9.93 -11.36 14.35
N THR A 224 10.84 -11.30 15.33
CA THR A 224 11.60 -12.49 15.77
C THR A 224 10.69 -13.51 16.43
N ARG A 225 9.78 -13.07 17.29
CA ARG A 225 8.77 -13.95 17.90
C ARG A 225 7.85 -14.58 16.84
N LEU A 226 7.40 -13.79 15.86
CA LEU A 226 6.64 -14.31 14.72
C LEU A 226 7.42 -15.40 13.98
N ALA A 227 8.67 -15.11 13.62
CA ALA A 227 9.54 -16.07 12.91
C ALA A 227 9.69 -17.40 13.66
N ASN A 228 9.82 -17.34 15.00
CA ASN A 228 9.92 -18.55 15.82
C ASN A 228 8.61 -19.35 15.80
N VAL A 229 7.46 -18.68 15.93
CA VAL A 229 6.15 -19.34 15.81
C VAL A 229 5.98 -20.01 14.43
N LEU A 230 6.38 -19.33 13.35
CA LEU A 230 6.30 -19.92 12.01
C LEU A 230 7.23 -21.13 11.85
N ARG A 231 8.45 -21.10 12.41
CA ARG A 231 9.37 -22.24 12.39
C ARG A 231 8.82 -23.43 13.20
N GLU A 232 8.26 -23.17 14.37
CA GLU A 232 7.62 -24.21 15.20
C GLU A 232 6.41 -24.82 14.49
N ALA A 233 5.56 -23.99 13.88
CA ALA A 233 4.43 -24.46 13.09
C ALA A 233 4.89 -25.33 11.90
N ASN A 234 5.92 -24.89 11.16
CA ASN A 234 6.49 -25.66 10.05
C ASN A 234 7.04 -27.03 10.51
N ALA A 235 7.65 -27.10 11.70
CA ALA A 235 8.19 -28.35 12.24
C ALA A 235 7.11 -29.33 12.70
N GLN A 236 5.90 -28.84 13.00
CA GLN A 236 4.77 -29.66 13.52
C GLN A 236 3.80 -30.09 12.41
N ARG A 237 3.83 -29.45 11.25
CA ARG A 237 2.94 -29.73 10.13
C ARG A 237 3.47 -30.88 9.28
N ASP A 238 2.56 -31.71 8.76
CA ASP A 238 2.88 -32.76 7.79
C ASP A 238 3.19 -32.21 6.38
N SER A 239 3.26 -30.90 6.23
CA SER A 239 3.52 -30.22 4.96
C SER A 239 5.02 -30.06 4.73
N GLU A 240 5.52 -30.50 3.57
CA GLU A 240 6.89 -30.22 3.12
C GLU A 240 7.07 -28.72 2.73
N ASN A 241 5.96 -28.00 2.56
CA ASN A 241 5.97 -26.58 2.19
C ASN A 241 5.92 -25.70 3.44
N PRO A 242 6.95 -24.88 3.71
CA PRO A 242 6.93 -23.95 4.84
C PRO A 242 5.92 -22.84 4.63
N ILE A 243 5.41 -22.27 5.73
CA ILE A 243 4.61 -21.03 5.68
C ILE A 243 5.50 -19.91 5.19
N MET A 244 5.11 -19.27 4.09
CA MET A 244 5.84 -18.12 3.54
C MET A 244 5.44 -16.83 4.23
N LEU A 245 6.42 -15.96 4.49
CA LEU A 245 6.17 -14.60 5.00
C LEU A 245 6.31 -13.61 3.84
N ILE A 246 5.20 -13.01 3.43
CA ILE A 246 5.16 -11.97 2.39
C ILE A 246 5.21 -10.63 3.11
N SER A 247 6.32 -9.91 2.96
CA SER A 247 6.54 -8.60 3.55
C SER A 247 6.24 -7.51 2.52
N ASP A 248 5.13 -6.78 2.72
CA ASP A 248 4.77 -5.62 1.92
C ASP A 248 5.45 -4.37 2.48
N GLU A 249 6.34 -3.75 1.72
CA GLU A 249 7.24 -2.72 2.22
C GLU A 249 7.24 -1.42 1.38
N PRO A 250 6.12 -0.93 0.87
CA PRO A 250 6.11 0.28 0.04
C PRO A 250 6.42 1.55 0.84
N TYR A 251 6.37 1.49 2.17
CA TYR A 251 6.60 2.61 3.09
C TYR A 251 7.91 2.51 3.87
N ARG A 252 8.79 1.57 3.55
CA ARG A 252 10.04 1.30 4.29
C ARG A 252 10.86 2.55 4.62
N GLU A 253 10.92 3.52 3.72
CA GLU A 253 11.71 4.74 3.88
C GLU A 253 10.94 5.86 4.63
N ILE A 254 9.62 5.74 4.78
CA ILE A 254 8.79 6.75 5.45
C ILE A 254 8.65 6.38 6.92
N VAL A 255 9.61 6.81 7.72
CA VAL A 255 9.69 6.50 9.16
C VAL A 255 10.07 7.73 9.97
N TYR A 256 9.63 7.77 11.21
CA TYR A 256 9.76 8.89 12.15
C TYR A 256 10.54 8.43 13.38
N GLY A 257 11.85 8.24 13.22
CA GLY A 257 12.73 7.77 14.28
C GLY A 257 12.61 6.27 14.61
N ALA A 258 11.73 5.52 13.96
CA ALA A 258 11.63 4.08 14.11
C ALA A 258 12.61 3.35 13.17
N GLU A 259 13.12 2.21 13.62
CA GLU A 259 13.90 1.30 12.78
C GLU A 259 12.96 0.27 12.14
N VAL A 260 13.07 0.10 10.81
CA VAL A 260 12.34 -0.94 10.06
C VAL A 260 13.25 -2.15 9.89
N PRO A 261 13.00 -3.27 10.60
CA PRO A 261 13.84 -4.44 10.51
C PRO A 261 13.82 -5.03 9.08
N TRP A 262 14.92 -5.66 8.68
CA TRP A 262 14.98 -6.40 7.42
C TRP A 262 14.45 -7.83 7.65
N VAL A 263 13.20 -8.05 7.30
CA VAL A 263 12.45 -9.30 7.58
C VAL A 263 13.17 -10.55 7.03
N PRO A 264 13.78 -10.54 5.82
CA PRO A 264 14.54 -11.69 5.33
C PRO A 264 15.74 -12.11 6.18
N SER A 265 16.27 -11.22 7.01
CA SER A 265 17.34 -11.59 7.96
C SER A 265 16.80 -12.35 9.18
N ILE A 266 15.51 -12.16 9.49
CA ILE A 266 14.83 -12.72 10.66
C ILE A 266 14.20 -14.07 10.34
N TYR A 267 13.54 -14.18 9.16
CA TYR A 267 12.88 -15.40 8.71
C TYR A 267 13.32 -15.76 7.30
N GLU A 268 13.80 -16.99 7.12
CA GLU A 268 14.37 -17.47 5.85
C GLU A 268 13.34 -17.56 4.73
N HIS A 269 12.10 -17.97 5.01
CA HIS A 269 11.06 -18.12 3.99
C HIS A 269 10.30 -16.81 3.75
N THR A 270 11.05 -15.76 3.41
CA THR A 270 10.49 -14.41 3.21
C THR A 270 10.57 -13.98 1.74
N ILE A 271 9.48 -13.37 1.27
CA ILE A 271 9.40 -12.65 0.00
C ILE A 271 9.07 -11.19 0.32
N VAL A 272 9.90 -10.27 -0.18
CA VAL A 272 9.67 -8.82 -0.04
C VAL A 272 8.97 -8.30 -1.28
N CYS A 273 7.88 -7.57 -1.09
CA CYS A 273 7.14 -6.82 -2.10
C CYS A 273 7.38 -5.33 -1.88
N TYR A 274 7.88 -4.63 -2.89
CA TYR A 274 8.26 -3.23 -2.78
C TYR A 274 7.76 -2.39 -3.94
N SER A 275 7.61 -1.09 -3.72
CA SER A 275 7.26 -0.11 -4.76
C SER A 275 8.00 1.22 -4.55
N TYR A 276 8.48 1.81 -5.64
CA TYR A 276 9.04 3.17 -5.67
C TYR A 276 7.95 4.26 -5.69
N SER A 277 6.68 3.89 -5.58
CA SER A 277 5.55 4.81 -5.57
C SER A 277 5.63 5.83 -4.44
N LYS A 278 6.24 5.46 -3.29
CA LYS A 278 6.23 6.26 -2.07
C LYS A 278 7.59 6.89 -1.80
N SER A 279 8.65 6.11 -1.78
CA SER A 279 10.02 6.58 -1.54
C SER A 279 10.51 7.60 -2.56
N LEU A 280 10.20 7.39 -3.84
CA LEU A 280 10.57 8.29 -4.94
C LEU A 280 9.43 9.20 -5.43
N SER A 281 8.26 9.16 -4.82
CA SER A 281 7.07 9.87 -5.31
C SER A 281 6.74 9.57 -6.79
N LEU A 282 6.81 8.28 -7.17
CA LEU A 282 6.58 7.81 -8.55
C LEU A 282 5.34 6.88 -8.67
N PRO A 283 4.19 7.21 -8.08
CA PRO A 283 3.04 6.29 -8.15
C PRO A 283 2.51 6.09 -9.59
N GLY A 284 2.67 7.09 -10.45
CA GLY A 284 2.27 7.04 -11.86
C GLY A 284 3.15 6.16 -12.73
N GLU A 285 4.43 5.96 -12.39
CA GLU A 285 5.38 5.17 -13.17
C GLU A 285 5.17 3.66 -13.04
N ARG A 286 4.40 3.23 -12.05
CA ARG A 286 4.08 1.81 -11.82
C ARG A 286 5.31 0.91 -11.82
N ILE A 287 6.27 1.16 -10.92
CA ILE A 287 7.49 0.38 -10.78
C ILE A 287 7.73 -0.05 -9.33
N GLY A 288 8.07 -1.34 -9.19
CA GLY A 288 8.39 -2.00 -7.94
C GLY A 288 9.12 -3.31 -8.20
N TYR A 289 9.25 -4.13 -7.18
CA TYR A 289 9.88 -5.44 -7.32
C TYR A 289 9.38 -6.46 -6.30
N VAL A 290 9.57 -7.72 -6.63
CA VAL A 290 9.61 -8.86 -5.70
C VAL A 290 11.09 -9.19 -5.47
N ALA A 291 11.51 -9.33 -4.22
CA ALA A 291 12.82 -9.88 -3.85
C ALA A 291 12.61 -11.15 -3.03
N VAL A 292 13.10 -12.27 -3.53
CA VAL A 292 12.97 -13.58 -2.89
C VAL A 292 14.23 -13.85 -2.06
N ASN A 293 14.05 -14.13 -0.77
CA ASN A 293 15.20 -14.50 0.07
C ASN A 293 15.91 -15.74 -0.49
N PRO A 294 17.20 -15.65 -0.85
CA PRO A 294 17.94 -16.81 -1.43
C PRO A 294 17.97 -18.05 -0.54
N ARG A 295 17.67 -17.90 0.76
CA ARG A 295 17.63 -19.00 1.73
C ARG A 295 16.26 -19.68 1.83
N ALA A 296 15.23 -19.12 1.18
CA ALA A 296 13.90 -19.72 1.19
C ALA A 296 13.89 -21.06 0.47
N THR A 297 13.02 -21.96 0.91
CA THR A 297 12.74 -23.21 0.18
C THR A 297 12.25 -22.82 -1.22
N ASP A 298 12.75 -23.51 -2.24
CA ASP A 298 12.41 -23.29 -3.65
C ASP A 298 12.64 -21.86 -4.16
N ALA A 299 13.48 -21.06 -3.49
CA ALA A 299 13.77 -19.66 -3.88
C ALA A 299 14.07 -19.49 -5.38
N LYS A 300 14.80 -20.46 -5.97
CA LYS A 300 15.16 -20.45 -7.39
C LYS A 300 13.97 -20.62 -8.35
N LEU A 301 12.85 -21.13 -7.87
CA LEU A 301 11.64 -21.37 -8.66
C LEU A 301 10.66 -20.17 -8.57
N ILE A 302 10.65 -19.45 -7.47
CA ILE A 302 9.68 -18.38 -7.21
C ILE A 302 9.78 -17.25 -8.24
N VAL A 303 10.99 -16.75 -8.55
CA VAL A 303 11.17 -15.68 -9.55
C VAL A 303 10.70 -16.11 -10.96
N PRO A 304 11.07 -17.31 -11.48
CA PRO A 304 10.49 -17.83 -12.72
C PRO A 304 8.95 -17.93 -12.68
N MET A 305 8.36 -18.36 -11.54
CA MET A 305 6.90 -18.43 -11.36
C MET A 305 6.27 -17.03 -11.40
N CYS A 306 6.87 -16.02 -10.78
CA CYS A 306 6.43 -14.62 -10.91
C CYS A 306 6.31 -14.21 -12.39
N GLY A 307 7.24 -14.65 -13.24
CA GLY A 307 7.20 -14.41 -14.69
C GLY A 307 5.99 -15.06 -15.38
N GLN A 308 5.63 -16.28 -15.00
CA GLN A 308 4.44 -16.96 -15.55
C GLN A 308 3.15 -16.31 -15.05
N ILE A 309 3.07 -15.95 -13.78
CA ILE A 309 1.92 -15.29 -13.17
C ILE A 309 1.71 -13.91 -13.80
N SER A 310 2.77 -13.12 -13.89
CA SER A 310 2.77 -11.79 -14.51
C SER A 310 2.24 -11.83 -15.95
N ARG A 311 2.69 -12.81 -16.74
CA ARG A 311 2.18 -13.06 -18.09
C ARG A 311 0.71 -13.46 -18.07
N GLY A 312 0.31 -14.36 -17.16
CA GLY A 312 -1.07 -14.86 -17.05
C GLY A 312 -2.07 -13.79 -16.60
N THR A 313 -1.62 -12.82 -15.79
CA THR A 313 -2.41 -11.67 -15.31
C THR A 313 -2.33 -10.45 -16.24
N GLY A 314 -1.49 -10.48 -17.27
CA GLY A 314 -1.32 -9.36 -18.21
C GLY A 314 -0.53 -8.18 -17.65
N HIS A 315 0.12 -8.32 -16.52
CA HIS A 315 0.86 -7.22 -15.88
C HIS A 315 2.32 -7.14 -16.31
N ASN A 316 2.83 -7.91 -17.19
CA ASN A 316 4.23 -7.97 -17.61
C ASN A 316 5.20 -7.09 -16.77
N CYS A 317 6.37 -6.76 -17.24
CA CYS A 317 7.29 -5.89 -16.50
C CYS A 317 6.94 -4.39 -16.65
N PRO A 318 7.48 -3.50 -15.80
CA PRO A 318 7.39 -2.05 -15.98
C PRO A 318 8.00 -1.59 -17.31
N SER A 319 7.66 -0.38 -17.75
CA SER A 319 8.27 0.18 -18.96
C SER A 319 9.79 0.19 -18.87
N SER A 320 10.46 0.03 -20.01
CA SER A 320 11.94 0.09 -20.10
C SER A 320 12.46 1.43 -19.58
N THR A 321 11.76 2.54 -19.89
CA THR A 321 12.12 3.88 -19.41
C THR A 321 12.10 3.97 -17.89
N ALA A 322 11.05 3.49 -17.24
CA ALA A 322 10.96 3.48 -15.77
C ALA A 322 12.06 2.61 -15.15
N GLN A 323 12.33 1.43 -15.70
CA GLN A 323 13.39 0.56 -15.22
C GLN A 323 14.78 1.18 -15.37
N LEU A 324 15.08 1.79 -16.54
CA LEU A 324 16.34 2.48 -16.81
C LEU A 324 16.57 3.66 -15.87
N ALA A 325 15.51 4.43 -15.62
CA ALA A 325 15.56 5.57 -14.71
C ALA A 325 15.80 5.12 -13.27
N VAL A 326 14.98 4.20 -12.75
CA VAL A 326 15.06 3.74 -11.37
C VAL A 326 16.37 3.01 -11.06
N ALA A 327 16.94 2.27 -12.01
CA ALA A 327 18.24 1.61 -11.82
C ALA A 327 19.39 2.55 -11.39
N LYS A 328 19.26 3.85 -11.62
CA LYS A 328 20.26 4.86 -11.25
C LYS A 328 19.97 5.58 -9.94
N VAL A 329 18.78 5.41 -9.39
CA VAL A 329 18.26 6.17 -8.24
C VAL A 329 17.62 5.26 -7.20
N VAL A 330 17.96 3.98 -7.16
CA VAL A 330 17.35 2.98 -6.27
C VAL A 330 17.48 3.31 -4.78
N ASP A 331 18.47 4.12 -4.41
CA ASP A 331 18.76 4.52 -3.02
C ASP A 331 18.32 5.96 -2.71
N GLU A 332 17.78 6.67 -3.71
CA GLU A 332 17.27 8.03 -3.52
C GLU A 332 15.90 8.01 -2.84
N THR A 333 15.59 9.10 -2.14
CA THR A 333 14.27 9.35 -1.56
C THR A 333 13.82 10.77 -1.84
N SER A 334 12.52 10.99 -1.92
CA SER A 334 11.93 12.34 -1.87
C SER A 334 12.17 12.99 -0.51
N ASP A 335 11.85 14.27 -0.35
CA ASP A 335 11.90 14.94 0.96
C ASP A 335 10.74 14.44 1.84
N LEU A 336 11.02 13.42 2.64
CA LEU A 336 10.03 12.76 3.50
C LEU A 336 9.76 13.53 4.80
N SER A 337 10.54 14.59 5.12
CA SER A 337 10.40 15.40 6.35
C SER A 337 9.06 16.15 6.41
N VAL A 338 8.48 16.44 5.24
CA VAL A 338 7.14 17.05 5.13
C VAL A 338 6.09 16.16 5.78
N TYR A 339 6.20 14.85 5.62
CA TYR A 339 5.24 13.90 6.22
C TYR A 339 5.36 13.83 7.73
N GLU A 340 6.56 13.92 8.28
CA GLU A 340 6.77 13.98 9.74
C GLU A 340 6.15 15.27 10.34
N THR A 341 6.32 16.40 9.66
CA THR A 341 5.68 17.67 10.04
C THR A 341 4.16 17.54 10.06
N ASN A 342 3.58 17.01 8.99
CA ASN A 342 2.13 16.82 8.87
C ASN A 342 1.59 15.85 9.92
N MET A 343 2.32 14.76 10.18
CA MET A 343 1.99 13.79 11.21
C MET A 343 1.93 14.45 12.59
N ASN A 344 2.95 15.23 12.95
CA ASN A 344 3.01 15.92 14.23
C ASN A 344 1.82 16.88 14.41
N LEU A 345 1.51 17.71 13.41
CA LEU A 345 0.38 18.64 13.41
C LEU A 345 -0.96 17.93 13.66
N LEU A 346 -1.21 16.84 12.94
CA LEU A 346 -2.45 16.07 13.08
C LEU A 346 -2.51 15.30 14.40
N TYR A 347 -1.42 14.64 14.79
CA TYR A 347 -1.37 13.89 16.03
C TYR A 347 -1.65 14.78 17.25
N ASP A 348 -1.01 15.97 17.32
CA ASP A 348 -1.21 16.92 18.40
C ASP A 348 -2.64 17.49 18.40
N ALA A 349 -3.21 17.79 17.23
CA ALA A 349 -4.58 18.26 17.10
C ALA A 349 -5.59 17.20 17.54
N LEU A 350 -5.45 15.96 17.05
CA LEU A 350 -6.35 14.86 17.40
C LEU A 350 -6.31 14.55 18.90
N THR A 351 -5.09 14.49 19.49
CA THR A 351 -4.91 14.25 20.93
C THR A 351 -5.55 15.36 21.75
N ARG A 352 -5.36 16.64 21.38
CA ARG A 352 -5.99 17.79 22.04
C ARG A 352 -7.49 17.75 21.98
N LEU A 353 -8.07 17.24 20.89
CA LEU A 353 -9.52 17.09 20.68
C LEU A 353 -10.09 15.83 21.35
N GLY A 354 -9.27 15.06 22.05
CA GLY A 354 -9.70 13.90 22.83
C GLY A 354 -9.94 12.63 22.01
N PHE A 355 -9.31 12.52 20.83
CA PHE A 355 -9.28 11.25 20.10
C PHE A 355 -8.30 10.29 20.76
N ASP A 356 -8.68 9.02 20.78
CA ASP A 356 -7.77 7.91 21.04
C ASP A 356 -7.00 7.59 19.75
N VAL A 357 -5.68 7.79 19.75
CA VAL A 357 -4.85 7.70 18.57
C VAL A 357 -3.44 7.23 18.90
N VAL A 358 -3.01 6.17 18.26
CA VAL A 358 -1.62 5.69 18.32
C VAL A 358 -0.76 6.58 17.44
N ARG A 359 0.38 7.05 17.98
CA ARG A 359 1.33 7.85 17.20
C ARG A 359 1.96 7.01 16.11
N PRO A 360 1.84 7.40 14.82
CA PRO A 360 2.50 6.69 13.73
C PRO A 360 4.02 6.68 13.88
N GLY A 361 4.62 5.51 13.72
CA GLY A 361 6.09 5.37 13.60
C GLY A 361 6.57 5.47 12.15
N GLY A 362 5.67 5.38 11.20
CA GLY A 362 5.97 5.48 9.77
C GLY A 362 4.72 5.68 8.91
N THR A 363 4.87 5.55 7.59
CA THR A 363 3.88 5.84 6.56
C THR A 363 3.50 7.33 6.46
N PHE A 364 2.42 7.64 5.80
CA PHE A 364 1.75 8.94 5.84
C PHE A 364 0.27 8.79 6.17
N TYR A 365 -0.03 7.83 7.06
CA TYR A 365 -1.38 7.59 7.58
C TYR A 365 -1.41 7.70 9.09
N ILE A 366 -2.54 8.21 9.59
CA ILE A 366 -2.90 8.19 11.00
C ILE A 366 -4.29 7.57 11.15
N PHE A 367 -4.50 6.79 12.23
CA PHE A 367 -5.64 5.90 12.39
C PHE A 367 -6.30 6.07 13.75
N PRO A 368 -7.01 7.20 13.98
CA PRO A 368 -7.69 7.48 15.24
C PRO A 368 -8.98 6.65 15.41
N LYS A 369 -9.37 6.38 16.65
CA LYS A 369 -10.68 5.89 16.99
C LYS A 369 -11.71 7.01 16.80
N ALA A 370 -12.84 6.69 16.16
CA ALA A 370 -13.92 7.65 15.98
C ALA A 370 -14.54 8.05 17.33
N LEU A 371 -15.13 9.24 17.42
CA LEU A 371 -15.78 9.72 18.65
C LEU A 371 -17.16 9.09 18.89
N GLU A 372 -17.58 8.18 18.01
CA GLU A 372 -18.78 7.35 18.12
C GLU A 372 -18.49 5.94 17.60
N GLU A 373 -19.30 4.95 17.95
CA GLU A 373 -19.08 3.55 17.59
C GLU A 373 -19.11 3.31 16.07
N ASP A 374 -20.00 4.01 15.36
CA ASP A 374 -20.14 3.92 13.91
C ASP A 374 -19.18 4.89 13.21
N ALA A 375 -18.01 4.42 12.83
CA ALA A 375 -17.03 5.22 12.08
C ALA A 375 -17.54 5.66 10.70
N ASN A 376 -18.48 4.94 10.09
CA ASN A 376 -19.10 5.35 8.83
C ASN A 376 -19.97 6.59 9.05
N ALA A 377 -20.82 6.58 10.10
CA ALA A 377 -21.63 7.73 10.48
C ALA A 377 -20.75 8.94 10.86
N PHE A 378 -19.64 8.70 11.58
CA PHE A 378 -18.65 9.73 11.91
C PHE A 378 -18.08 10.38 10.64
N CYS A 379 -17.57 9.58 9.68
CA CYS A 379 -17.01 10.10 8.43
C CYS A 379 -18.06 10.81 7.55
N MET A 380 -19.30 10.32 7.56
CA MET A 380 -20.41 10.98 6.85
C MET A 380 -20.76 12.35 7.43
N LYS A 381 -20.67 12.54 8.74
CA LYS A 381 -20.84 13.86 9.39
C LYS A 381 -19.64 14.78 9.10
N ALA A 382 -18.41 14.24 9.12
CA ALA A 382 -17.19 14.99 8.87
C ALA A 382 -17.15 15.64 7.47
N LYS A 383 -17.75 14.99 6.46
CA LYS A 383 -17.84 15.54 5.09
C LYS A 383 -18.59 16.87 5.02
N ASP A 384 -19.55 17.12 5.93
CA ASP A 384 -20.31 18.38 5.98
C ASP A 384 -19.43 19.57 6.44
N TYR A 385 -18.24 19.26 6.97
CA TYR A 385 -17.17 20.20 7.31
C TYR A 385 -16.01 20.19 6.31
N ASP A 386 -16.26 19.67 5.11
CA ASP A 386 -15.27 19.52 4.03
C ASP A 386 -14.05 18.62 4.38
N LEU A 387 -14.20 17.76 5.40
CA LEU A 387 -13.22 16.75 5.82
C LEU A 387 -13.55 15.40 5.18
N ILE A 388 -12.70 14.92 4.29
CA ILE A 388 -12.88 13.65 3.59
C ILE A 388 -11.99 12.59 4.27
N LEU A 389 -12.62 11.78 5.12
CA LEU A 389 -12.01 10.75 5.97
C LEU A 389 -12.40 9.36 5.47
N VAL A 390 -11.62 8.32 5.78
CA VAL A 390 -11.91 6.94 5.35
C VAL A 390 -12.27 6.07 6.54
N PRO A 391 -13.51 5.57 6.65
CA PRO A 391 -13.92 4.69 7.74
C PRO A 391 -13.20 3.33 7.65
N SER A 392 -13.05 2.68 8.80
CA SER A 392 -12.11 1.58 8.98
C SER A 392 -12.64 0.18 8.68
N ASP A 393 -13.92 0.00 8.45
CA ASP A 393 -14.54 -1.33 8.32
C ASP A 393 -13.85 -2.20 7.27
N SER A 394 -13.49 -1.59 6.13
CA SER A 394 -12.80 -2.31 5.05
C SER A 394 -11.36 -2.72 5.40
N PHE A 395 -10.77 -2.15 6.46
CA PHE A 395 -9.44 -2.54 6.94
C PHE A 395 -9.50 -3.71 7.94
N GLY A 396 -10.69 -4.29 8.20
CA GLY A 396 -10.90 -5.42 9.08
C GLY A 396 -11.08 -5.08 10.57
N VAL A 397 -11.12 -3.80 10.93
CA VAL A 397 -11.36 -3.34 12.32
C VAL A 397 -12.34 -2.17 12.30
N PRO A 398 -13.55 -2.28 12.88
CA PRO A 398 -14.53 -1.20 12.93
C PRO A 398 -14.18 -0.15 13.99
N GLY A 399 -14.82 1.01 13.92
CA GLY A 399 -14.78 2.04 14.96
C GLY A 399 -13.61 3.03 14.83
N TYR A 400 -12.77 2.92 13.79
CA TYR A 400 -11.66 3.83 13.50
C TYR A 400 -11.87 4.54 12.17
N PHE A 401 -11.00 5.52 11.88
CA PHE A 401 -10.93 6.13 10.56
C PHE A 401 -9.48 6.42 10.18
N ARG A 402 -9.20 6.42 8.89
CA ARG A 402 -7.87 6.73 8.36
C ARG A 402 -7.82 8.13 7.78
N MET A 403 -6.73 8.85 8.07
CA MET A 403 -6.34 10.09 7.39
C MET A 403 -5.00 9.90 6.69
N ALA A 404 -4.95 10.18 5.39
CA ALA A 404 -3.72 10.22 4.60
C ALA A 404 -3.17 11.65 4.60
N TYR A 405 -2.11 11.91 5.35
CA TYR A 405 -1.54 13.27 5.50
C TYR A 405 -0.43 13.60 4.49
N CYS A 406 -0.38 12.88 3.38
CA CYS A 406 0.48 13.19 2.24
C CYS A 406 -0.09 14.31 1.34
N ILE A 407 -0.46 15.42 1.95
CA ILE A 407 -0.96 16.65 1.32
C ILE A 407 -0.09 17.84 1.77
N ASP A 408 -0.32 19.01 1.18
CA ASP A 408 0.45 20.21 1.52
C ASP A 408 0.28 20.58 3.00
N THR A 409 1.38 20.96 3.67
CA THR A 409 1.39 21.30 5.10
C THR A 409 0.44 22.44 5.43
N GLU A 410 0.39 23.50 4.61
CA GLU A 410 -0.59 24.60 4.80
C GLU A 410 -2.03 24.10 4.78
N LYS A 411 -2.32 23.11 3.96
CA LYS A 411 -3.65 22.48 3.91
C LYS A 411 -3.93 21.65 5.16
N VAL A 412 -2.93 20.96 5.70
CA VAL A 412 -3.05 20.27 6.99
C VAL A 412 -3.35 21.27 8.11
N GLU A 413 -2.60 22.37 8.20
CA GLU A 413 -2.83 23.42 9.20
C GLU A 413 -4.26 23.98 9.13
N ARG A 414 -4.74 24.29 7.93
CA ARG A 414 -6.11 24.79 7.73
C ARG A 414 -7.19 23.76 8.08
N SER A 415 -6.92 22.48 7.87
CA SER A 415 -7.84 21.40 8.17
C SER A 415 -8.09 21.22 9.68
N ILE A 416 -7.13 21.63 10.52
CA ILE A 416 -7.26 21.56 11.97
C ILE A 416 -8.41 22.43 12.45
N ALA A 417 -8.58 23.63 11.91
CA ALA A 417 -9.71 24.50 12.26
C ALA A 417 -11.07 23.89 11.86
N ALA A 418 -11.13 23.20 10.72
CA ALA A 418 -12.33 22.47 10.30
C ALA A 418 -12.62 21.28 11.22
N LEU A 419 -11.58 20.55 11.64
CA LEU A 419 -11.69 19.44 12.57
C LEU A 419 -12.14 19.90 13.96
N GLU A 420 -11.60 20.99 14.48
CA GLU A 420 -12.02 21.62 15.74
C GLU A 420 -13.49 22.03 15.69
N LYS A 421 -13.91 22.68 14.60
CA LYS A 421 -15.30 23.07 14.38
C LYS A 421 -16.23 21.85 14.36
N PHE A 422 -15.86 20.81 13.62
CA PHE A 422 -16.61 19.56 13.53
C PHE A 422 -16.80 18.92 14.90
N VAL A 423 -15.70 18.76 15.65
CA VAL A 423 -15.73 18.12 16.99
C VAL A 423 -16.54 18.95 17.98
N HIS A 424 -16.38 20.28 17.95
CA HIS A 424 -17.15 21.17 18.84
C HIS A 424 -18.65 21.17 18.55
N GLU A 425 -19.03 21.34 17.29
CA GLU A 425 -20.44 21.47 16.90
C GLU A 425 -21.22 20.14 16.98
N VAL A 426 -20.56 19.01 16.71
CA VAL A 426 -21.23 17.70 16.66
C VAL A 426 -21.13 16.95 17.98
N TYR A 427 -20.00 17.05 18.69
CA TYR A 427 -19.72 16.26 19.90
C TYR A 427 -19.61 17.11 21.19
N GLY A 428 -19.62 18.45 21.08
CA GLY A 428 -19.58 19.35 22.25
C GLY A 428 -18.23 19.31 23.00
N ARG A 429 -17.16 19.01 22.33
CA ARG A 429 -15.81 18.88 22.90
C ARG A 429 -14.87 20.00 22.48
#